data_a5d93d018e54a5d787ce52ec9b01de4b
#
_entry.id   a5d93d018e54a5d787ce52ec9b01de4b
#
_cell.length_a   1.000
_cell.length_b   1.000
_cell.length_c   1.000
_cell.angle_alpha   90.00
_cell.angle_beta   90.00
_cell.angle_gamma   90.00
#
_symmetry.space_group_name_H-M   'P 1'
#
loop_
_entity.id
_entity.type
_entity.pdbx_description
1 polymer ?
#
loop_
_entity_poly.entity_id
_entity_poly.type
_entity_poly.pdbx_seq_one_letter_code
_entity_poly.pdbx_strand_id
1 'polypeptide(L)'
;MLDSKLLRSNLQDVADRLASRGFALDVARIEALEEQRKTVQTRTEALQAERNARSKSIGQAKQRGEDIAPLMADVERMGTELSDGKVELEGIQSELDSILLGIPNIPHDSVPVGEDEVGNVEVRRWGTPKVFDFEIKDHVALGELTGGLDFETAAKMSGARFALLRGPIARMHRALAQFMINLHTGEHGYEEAYTPYLVQAPALMGTSQLPKFEEDLFKISRDGEADLYLIPTAEVSLTNIVAGEILDAKQLPIKFVAHSPCFRSEAGASGRDTRGMIRQHQFDKVEMVQVVEPSTSMEALEGLTANAERVLQLLELPYRVLALCTGDMGFSAVKTYDLEVWVPSQDKYREISSCSNCGDFQARRMQARFRNPETGKPELVHTLNGSGLAVGRTLVAVLENYQQADGSIRVPEVLKPYMAGVEVIG
;
A
#
# COMPACT_ATOMS: atom_id res chain seq x y z
N MET A 1 -7.33 4.03 -7.33
CA MET A 1 -8.57 4.86 -7.28
C MET A 1 -9.75 4.09 -7.85
N LEU A 2 -10.96 4.45 -7.47
CA LEU A 2 -12.18 3.84 -7.99
C LEU A 2 -12.34 4.10 -9.50
N ASP A 3 -13.13 3.26 -10.18
CA ASP A 3 -13.50 3.50 -11.57
C ASP A 3 -14.47 4.68 -11.64
N SER A 4 -14.13 5.71 -12.41
CA SER A 4 -15.00 6.88 -12.62
C SER A 4 -16.35 6.51 -13.25
N LYS A 5 -16.43 5.38 -13.98
CA LYS A 5 -17.70 4.87 -14.51
C LYS A 5 -18.64 4.42 -13.40
N LEU A 6 -18.09 3.83 -12.34
CA LEU A 6 -18.88 3.38 -11.18
C LEU A 6 -19.55 4.58 -10.49
N LEU A 7 -18.80 5.68 -10.31
CA LEU A 7 -19.33 6.93 -9.76
C LEU A 7 -20.42 7.55 -10.64
N ARG A 8 -20.33 7.41 -11.97
CA ARG A 8 -21.35 7.92 -12.90
C ARG A 8 -22.64 7.09 -12.96
N SER A 9 -22.53 5.78 -12.72
CA SER A 9 -23.67 4.86 -12.88
C SER A 9 -24.36 4.48 -11.55
N ASN A 10 -23.61 4.43 -10.44
CA ASN A 10 -24.08 3.88 -9.16
C ASN A 10 -23.57 4.70 -7.96
N LEU A 11 -23.60 6.03 -8.07
CA LEU A 11 -22.98 6.93 -7.07
C LEU A 11 -23.53 6.73 -5.65
N GLN A 12 -24.85 6.53 -5.51
CA GLN A 12 -25.47 6.30 -4.20
C GLN A 12 -25.04 4.96 -3.58
N ASP A 13 -24.97 3.88 -4.35
CA ASP A 13 -24.49 2.58 -3.87
C ASP A 13 -23.02 2.67 -3.40
N VAL A 14 -22.18 3.40 -4.16
CA VAL A 14 -20.81 3.68 -3.76
C VAL A 14 -20.76 4.46 -2.44
N ALA A 15 -21.60 5.49 -2.28
CA ALA A 15 -21.68 6.28 -1.06
C ALA A 15 -22.08 5.42 0.14
N ASP A 16 -23.09 4.57 -0.01
CA ASP A 16 -23.59 3.68 1.04
C ASP A 16 -22.53 2.66 1.47
N ARG A 17 -21.81 2.08 0.52
CA ARG A 17 -20.70 1.15 0.80
C ARG A 17 -19.51 1.83 1.48
N LEU A 18 -19.17 3.04 1.08
CA LEU A 18 -18.11 3.84 1.70
C LEU A 18 -18.48 4.34 3.09
N ALA A 19 -19.77 4.56 3.35
CA ALA A 19 -20.26 4.92 4.69
C ALA A 19 -19.92 3.84 5.74
N SER A 20 -19.90 2.55 5.36
CA SER A 20 -19.46 1.48 6.25
C SER A 20 -17.99 1.59 6.67
N ARG A 21 -17.18 2.37 5.95
CA ARG A 21 -15.78 2.69 6.26
C ARG A 21 -15.64 4.02 7.05
N GLY A 22 -16.72 4.61 7.50
CA GLY A 22 -16.71 5.95 8.09
C GLY A 22 -16.38 7.07 7.09
N PHE A 23 -16.47 6.79 5.77
CA PHE A 23 -16.18 7.78 4.73
C PHE A 23 -17.47 8.35 4.15
N ALA A 24 -17.72 9.66 4.39
CA ALA A 24 -18.83 10.39 3.81
C ALA A 24 -18.47 10.91 2.41
N LEU A 25 -19.06 10.31 1.37
CA LEU A 25 -18.88 10.76 0.00
C LEU A 25 -19.71 12.01 -0.26
N ASP A 26 -19.11 13.06 -0.80
CA ASP A 26 -19.84 14.26 -1.24
C ASP A 26 -20.52 14.01 -2.60
N VAL A 27 -21.67 13.32 -2.51
CA VAL A 27 -22.51 12.94 -3.66
C VAL A 27 -22.92 14.18 -4.46
N ALA A 28 -23.39 15.23 -3.77
CA ALA A 28 -23.89 16.44 -4.42
C ALA A 28 -22.80 17.16 -5.24
N ARG A 29 -21.56 17.19 -4.71
CA ARG A 29 -20.41 17.80 -5.42
C ARG A 29 -20.03 17.02 -6.66
N ILE A 30 -20.00 15.69 -6.56
CA ILE A 30 -19.67 14.81 -7.69
C ILE A 30 -20.72 14.91 -8.79
N GLU A 31 -22.01 14.89 -8.43
CA GLU A 31 -23.12 15.05 -9.38
C GLU A 31 -23.04 16.41 -10.10
N ALA A 32 -22.80 17.49 -9.36
CA ALA A 32 -22.67 18.82 -9.94
C ALA A 32 -21.50 18.92 -10.94
N LEU A 33 -20.36 18.35 -10.59
CA LEU A 33 -19.18 18.34 -11.48
C LEU A 33 -19.38 17.47 -12.73
N GLU A 34 -20.02 16.30 -12.59
CA GLU A 34 -20.33 15.42 -13.73
C GLU A 34 -21.37 16.05 -14.67
N GLU A 35 -22.36 16.79 -14.16
CA GLU A 35 -23.31 17.52 -14.99
C GLU A 35 -22.63 18.70 -15.72
N GLN A 36 -21.76 19.43 -15.04
CA GLN A 36 -20.94 20.48 -15.67
C GLN A 36 -20.05 19.89 -16.79
N ARG A 37 -19.33 18.79 -16.48
CA ARG A 37 -18.48 18.09 -17.45
C ARG A 37 -19.26 17.69 -18.69
N LYS A 38 -20.44 17.07 -18.50
CA LYS A 38 -21.33 16.64 -19.59
C LYS A 38 -21.81 17.83 -20.45
N THR A 39 -22.20 18.92 -19.79
CA THR A 39 -22.66 20.14 -20.46
C THR A 39 -21.57 20.77 -21.32
N VAL A 40 -20.36 20.95 -20.73
CA VAL A 40 -19.21 21.52 -21.43
C VAL A 40 -18.76 20.62 -22.58
N GLN A 41 -18.68 19.31 -22.34
CA GLN A 41 -18.31 18.34 -23.37
C GLN A 41 -19.27 18.38 -24.56
N THR A 42 -20.60 18.32 -24.31
CA THR A 42 -21.61 18.33 -25.37
C THR A 42 -21.54 19.64 -26.16
N ARG A 43 -21.40 20.80 -25.47
CA ARG A 43 -21.22 22.10 -26.12
C ARG A 43 -19.97 22.12 -26.99
N THR A 44 -18.86 21.65 -26.50
CA THR A 44 -17.56 21.63 -27.22
C THR A 44 -17.61 20.70 -28.43
N GLU A 45 -18.21 19.52 -28.31
CA GLU A 45 -18.41 18.59 -29.43
C GLU A 45 -19.30 19.20 -30.55
N ALA A 46 -20.42 19.82 -30.17
CA ALA A 46 -21.31 20.50 -31.10
C ALA A 46 -20.61 21.65 -31.83
N LEU A 47 -19.85 22.49 -31.11
CA LEU A 47 -19.09 23.59 -31.63
C LEU A 47 -17.97 23.13 -32.59
N GLN A 48 -17.30 22.00 -32.25
CA GLN A 48 -16.30 21.39 -33.13
C GLN A 48 -16.91 20.91 -34.44
N ALA A 49 -18.09 20.28 -34.39
CA ALA A 49 -18.83 19.84 -35.58
C ALA A 49 -19.24 21.02 -36.44
N GLU A 50 -19.77 22.10 -35.84
CA GLU A 50 -20.15 23.33 -36.57
C GLU A 50 -18.94 24.01 -37.23
N ARG A 51 -17.83 24.18 -36.49
CA ARG A 51 -16.57 24.71 -37.01
C ARG A 51 -16.07 23.93 -38.22
N ASN A 52 -16.13 22.61 -38.18
CA ASN A 52 -15.72 21.74 -39.28
C ASN A 52 -16.65 21.94 -40.52
N ALA A 53 -17.96 22.07 -40.30
CA ALA A 53 -18.90 22.39 -41.40
C ALA A 53 -18.66 23.77 -42.03
N ARG A 54 -18.45 24.82 -41.22
CA ARG A 54 -18.11 26.17 -41.65
C ARG A 54 -16.81 26.22 -42.43
N SER A 55 -15.79 25.51 -41.97
CA SER A 55 -14.49 25.42 -42.68
C SER A 55 -14.64 24.80 -44.08
N LYS A 56 -15.52 23.82 -44.28
CA LYS A 56 -15.86 23.27 -45.60
C LYS A 56 -16.58 24.30 -46.46
N SER A 57 -17.50 25.12 -45.88
CA SER A 57 -18.23 26.16 -46.59
C SER A 57 -17.31 27.26 -47.13
N ILE A 58 -16.23 27.61 -46.40
CA ILE A 58 -15.21 28.58 -46.88
C ILE A 58 -14.59 28.10 -48.19
N GLY A 59 -14.23 26.81 -48.28
CA GLY A 59 -13.67 26.25 -49.52
C GLY A 59 -14.63 26.37 -50.72
N GLN A 60 -15.92 26.13 -50.49
CA GLN A 60 -16.96 26.23 -51.52
C GLN A 60 -17.25 27.69 -51.93
N ALA A 61 -17.33 28.60 -50.94
CA ALA A 61 -17.54 30.02 -51.17
C ALA A 61 -16.35 30.63 -51.98
N LYS A 62 -15.12 30.26 -51.64
CA LYS A 62 -13.92 30.67 -52.37
C LYS A 62 -13.93 30.20 -53.83
N GLN A 63 -14.41 29.00 -54.10
CA GLN A 63 -14.56 28.50 -55.48
C GLN A 63 -15.62 29.25 -56.27
N ARG A 64 -16.66 29.79 -55.60
CA ARG A 64 -17.72 30.59 -56.22
C ARG A 64 -17.40 32.08 -56.31
N GLY A 65 -16.24 32.52 -55.78
CA GLY A 65 -15.84 33.94 -55.78
C GLY A 65 -16.60 34.81 -54.78
N GLU A 66 -17.24 34.18 -53.77
CA GLU A 66 -18.00 34.87 -52.72
C GLU A 66 -17.06 35.47 -51.65
N ASP A 67 -17.53 36.51 -50.95
CA ASP A 67 -16.79 37.07 -49.80
C ASP A 67 -16.74 36.05 -48.63
N ILE A 68 -15.51 35.62 -48.29
CA ILE A 68 -15.25 34.66 -47.25
C ILE A 68 -14.92 35.28 -45.87
N ALA A 69 -14.77 36.62 -45.79
CA ALA A 69 -14.36 37.29 -44.55
C ALA A 69 -15.34 37.05 -43.38
N PRO A 70 -16.68 37.08 -43.56
CA PRO A 70 -17.60 36.75 -42.47
C PRO A 70 -17.47 35.28 -41.98
N LEU A 71 -17.28 34.34 -42.90
CA LEU A 71 -17.12 32.93 -42.56
C LEU A 71 -15.79 32.66 -41.83
N MET A 72 -14.74 33.39 -42.21
CA MET A 72 -13.45 33.29 -41.48
C MET A 72 -13.54 33.85 -40.09
N ALA A 73 -14.20 34.99 -39.88
CA ALA A 73 -14.44 35.57 -38.56
C ALA A 73 -15.27 34.61 -37.63
N ASP A 74 -16.28 33.95 -38.19
CA ASP A 74 -17.05 32.96 -37.47
C ASP A 74 -16.18 31.74 -37.03
N VAL A 75 -15.37 31.23 -37.94
CA VAL A 75 -14.45 30.08 -37.63
C VAL A 75 -13.40 30.48 -36.60
N GLU A 76 -12.90 31.70 -36.62
CA GLU A 76 -11.95 32.25 -35.66
C GLU A 76 -12.62 32.35 -34.25
N ARG A 77 -13.82 32.93 -34.18
CA ARG A 77 -14.61 33.00 -32.92
C ARG A 77 -14.88 31.61 -32.34
N MET A 78 -15.35 30.68 -33.19
CA MET A 78 -15.54 29.27 -32.76
C MET A 78 -14.24 28.62 -32.31
N GLY A 79 -13.10 28.98 -32.88
CA GLY A 79 -11.78 28.51 -32.45
C GLY A 79 -11.44 28.96 -31.04
N THR A 80 -11.72 30.20 -30.68
CA THR A 80 -11.55 30.75 -29.34
C THR A 80 -12.49 30.06 -28.35
N GLU A 81 -13.78 29.98 -28.67
CA GLU A 81 -14.77 29.30 -27.79
C GLU A 81 -14.45 27.82 -27.55
N LEU A 82 -13.87 27.12 -28.54
CA LEU A 82 -13.39 25.77 -28.42
C LEU A 82 -12.17 25.65 -27.49
N SER A 83 -11.26 26.61 -27.57
CA SER A 83 -10.10 26.68 -26.67
C SER A 83 -10.54 26.89 -25.22
N ASP A 84 -11.45 27.84 -25.01
CA ASP A 84 -12.00 28.12 -23.66
C ASP A 84 -12.74 26.92 -23.11
N GLY A 85 -13.58 26.26 -23.92
CA GLY A 85 -14.30 25.05 -23.52
C GLY A 85 -13.37 23.87 -23.17
N LYS A 86 -12.22 23.74 -23.81
CA LYS A 86 -11.21 22.74 -23.47
C LYS A 86 -10.57 23.03 -22.09
N VAL A 87 -10.19 24.28 -21.86
CA VAL A 87 -9.61 24.71 -20.57
C VAL A 87 -10.61 24.49 -19.43
N GLU A 88 -11.89 24.82 -19.66
CA GLU A 88 -12.95 24.58 -18.68
C GLU A 88 -13.11 23.08 -18.41
N LEU A 89 -13.11 22.24 -19.43
CA LEU A 89 -13.24 20.79 -19.31
C LEU A 89 -12.03 20.17 -18.56
N GLU A 90 -10.82 20.62 -18.86
CA GLU A 90 -9.59 20.22 -18.15
C GLU A 90 -9.64 20.59 -16.67
N GLY A 91 -10.17 21.78 -16.33
CA GLY A 91 -10.36 22.21 -14.95
C GLY A 91 -11.32 21.31 -14.19
N ILE A 92 -12.49 21.01 -14.77
CA ILE A 92 -13.49 20.11 -14.16
C ILE A 92 -12.92 18.70 -13.99
N GLN A 93 -12.22 18.18 -14.98
CA GLN A 93 -11.60 16.86 -14.93
C GLN A 93 -10.52 16.79 -13.84
N SER A 94 -9.69 17.80 -13.71
CA SER A 94 -8.66 17.89 -12.66
C SER A 94 -9.27 17.89 -11.27
N GLU A 95 -10.41 18.57 -11.07
CA GLU A 95 -11.13 18.58 -9.81
C GLU A 95 -11.73 17.20 -9.49
N LEU A 96 -12.37 16.56 -10.49
CA LEU A 96 -12.89 15.19 -10.34
C LEU A 96 -11.78 14.20 -10.00
N ASP A 97 -10.63 14.30 -10.66
CA ASP A 97 -9.48 13.43 -10.41
C ASP A 97 -8.91 13.64 -9.00
N SER A 98 -8.86 14.88 -8.54
CA SER A 98 -8.45 15.22 -7.17
C SER A 98 -9.39 14.60 -6.12
N ILE A 99 -10.71 14.68 -6.34
CA ILE A 99 -11.70 14.03 -5.47
C ILE A 99 -11.50 12.51 -5.49
N LEU A 100 -11.37 11.90 -6.67
CA LEU A 100 -11.16 10.46 -6.85
C LEU A 100 -9.91 9.94 -6.11
N LEU A 101 -8.85 10.71 -6.08
CA LEU A 101 -7.61 10.37 -5.36
C LEU A 101 -7.82 10.32 -3.84
N GLY A 102 -8.79 11.07 -3.30
CA GLY A 102 -9.13 11.10 -1.88
C GLY A 102 -10.14 10.05 -1.44
N ILE A 103 -10.79 9.31 -2.37
CA ILE A 103 -11.79 8.29 -2.04
C ILE A 103 -11.11 6.94 -1.78
N PRO A 104 -11.39 6.26 -0.63
CA PRO A 104 -10.86 4.93 -0.35
C PRO A 104 -11.50 3.87 -1.25
N ASN A 105 -10.89 2.68 -1.28
CA ASN A 105 -11.44 1.54 -2.02
C ASN A 105 -12.72 1.01 -1.36
N ILE A 106 -13.55 0.35 -2.16
CA ILE A 106 -14.82 -0.25 -1.70
C ILE A 106 -14.53 -1.61 -1.07
N PRO A 107 -15.01 -1.90 0.15
CA PRO A 107 -14.84 -3.20 0.78
C PRO A 107 -15.48 -4.33 -0.02
N HIS A 108 -14.85 -5.50 -0.03
CA HIS A 108 -15.47 -6.72 -0.54
C HIS A 108 -16.62 -7.15 0.39
N ASP A 109 -17.66 -7.79 -0.15
CA ASP A 109 -18.88 -8.16 0.60
C ASP A 109 -18.63 -9.13 1.78
N SER A 110 -17.49 -9.84 1.78
CA SER A 110 -17.09 -10.72 2.87
C SER A 110 -16.37 -10.03 4.04
N VAL A 111 -16.19 -8.71 3.96
CA VAL A 111 -15.53 -7.92 5.01
C VAL A 111 -16.53 -7.66 6.15
N PRO A 112 -16.17 -7.93 7.41
CA PRO A 112 -17.04 -7.61 8.53
C PRO A 112 -17.26 -6.10 8.65
N VAL A 113 -18.48 -5.70 8.97
CA VAL A 113 -18.81 -4.28 9.20
C VAL A 113 -18.45 -3.91 10.64
N GLY A 114 -17.69 -2.83 10.81
CA GLY A 114 -17.28 -2.30 12.12
C GLY A 114 -16.68 -0.92 11.98
N GLU A 115 -16.60 -0.17 13.08
CA GLU A 115 -16.13 1.23 13.10
C GLU A 115 -14.61 1.33 13.29
N ASP A 116 -14.04 0.40 14.06
CA ASP A 116 -12.62 0.40 14.45
C ASP A 116 -12.10 -1.03 14.69
N GLU A 117 -10.90 -1.17 15.27
CA GLU A 117 -10.23 -2.43 15.58
C GLU A 117 -11.06 -3.41 16.43
N VAL A 118 -12.04 -2.93 17.20
CA VAL A 118 -12.94 -3.78 18.01
C VAL A 118 -13.88 -4.60 17.11
N GLY A 119 -14.18 -4.11 15.92
CA GLY A 119 -14.99 -4.79 14.91
C GLY A 119 -14.25 -5.89 14.13
N ASN A 120 -12.94 -6.05 14.33
CA ASN A 120 -12.14 -7.08 13.65
C ASN A 120 -12.53 -8.48 14.14
N VAL A 121 -12.53 -9.45 13.23
CA VAL A 121 -12.97 -10.82 13.51
C VAL A 121 -11.80 -11.79 13.45
N GLU A 122 -11.55 -12.50 14.56
CA GLU A 122 -10.56 -13.58 14.57
C GLU A 122 -11.06 -14.75 13.70
N VAL A 123 -10.31 -15.07 12.65
CA VAL A 123 -10.67 -16.14 11.71
C VAL A 123 -9.94 -17.44 11.99
N ARG A 124 -8.74 -17.39 12.59
CA ARG A 124 -7.96 -18.56 13.02
C ARG A 124 -6.85 -18.19 13.98
N ARG A 125 -6.37 -19.20 14.68
CA ARG A 125 -5.27 -19.08 15.66
C ARG A 125 -4.36 -20.29 15.54
N TRP A 126 -3.06 -20.09 15.80
CA TRP A 126 -2.06 -21.15 15.83
C TRP A 126 -1.15 -21.02 17.05
N GLY A 127 -0.76 -22.17 17.60
CA GLY A 127 0.10 -22.25 18.78
C GLY A 127 -0.61 -21.84 20.07
N THR A 128 0.06 -22.09 21.18
CA THR A 128 -0.41 -21.73 22.53
C THR A 128 0.65 -20.86 23.20
N PRO A 129 0.28 -19.69 23.76
CA PRO A 129 1.18 -18.87 24.55
C PRO A 129 1.90 -19.68 25.63
N LYS A 130 3.21 -19.54 25.71
CA LYS A 130 4.01 -20.24 26.69
C LYS A 130 3.74 -19.68 28.07
N VAL A 131 3.56 -20.56 29.04
CA VAL A 131 3.50 -20.20 30.46
C VAL A 131 4.93 -20.28 31.03
N PHE A 132 5.39 -19.19 31.63
CA PHE A 132 6.70 -19.12 32.28
C PHE A 132 6.55 -19.35 33.78
N ASP A 133 7.50 -20.03 34.36
CA ASP A 133 7.60 -20.27 35.80
C ASP A 133 8.54 -19.28 36.51
N PHE A 134 8.92 -18.21 35.80
CA PHE A 134 9.76 -17.11 36.26
C PHE A 134 9.19 -15.76 35.84
N GLU A 135 9.69 -14.68 36.43
CA GLU A 135 9.32 -13.32 36.07
C GLU A 135 9.86 -12.95 34.67
N ILE A 136 8.93 -12.76 33.74
CA ILE A 136 9.26 -12.39 32.33
C ILE A 136 9.72 -10.94 32.23
N LYS A 137 10.67 -10.70 31.34
CA LYS A 137 11.18 -9.37 31.01
C LYS A 137 10.67 -8.95 29.63
N ASP A 138 10.45 -7.65 29.46
CA ASP A 138 10.20 -7.11 28.14
C ASP A 138 11.50 -7.07 27.29
N HIS A 139 11.34 -6.93 25.97
CA HIS A 139 12.49 -6.90 25.06
C HIS A 139 13.50 -5.78 25.34
N VAL A 140 13.08 -4.68 25.99
CA VAL A 140 13.98 -3.59 26.37
C VAL A 140 14.90 -4.04 27.50
N ALA A 141 14.33 -4.63 28.56
CA ALA A 141 15.11 -5.17 29.67
C ALA A 141 16.05 -6.31 29.24
N LEU A 142 15.57 -7.20 28.34
CA LEU A 142 16.41 -8.26 27.74
C LEU A 142 17.54 -7.66 26.89
N GLY A 143 17.26 -6.61 26.15
CA GLY A 143 18.24 -5.91 25.33
C GLY A 143 19.31 -5.21 26.18
N GLU A 144 18.93 -4.63 27.31
CA GLU A 144 19.86 -4.04 28.29
C GLU A 144 20.74 -5.11 28.93
N LEU A 145 20.17 -6.22 29.37
CA LEU A 145 20.91 -7.35 29.97
C LEU A 145 21.97 -7.92 29.02
N THR A 146 21.60 -8.11 27.76
CA THR A 146 22.52 -8.66 26.75
C THR A 146 23.47 -7.62 26.14
N GLY A 147 23.28 -6.34 26.46
CA GLY A 147 23.99 -5.21 25.83
C GLY A 147 23.70 -5.08 24.33
N GLY A 148 22.63 -5.73 23.86
CA GLY A 148 22.30 -5.84 22.43
C GLY A 148 21.36 -4.80 21.87
N LEU A 149 20.60 -4.10 22.72
CA LEU A 149 19.74 -2.97 22.36
C LEU A 149 20.15 -1.70 23.10
N ASP A 150 20.34 -0.62 22.36
CA ASP A 150 20.81 0.67 22.89
C ASP A 150 19.98 1.82 22.31
N PHE A 151 18.92 2.16 23.01
CA PHE A 151 18.02 3.26 22.63
C PHE A 151 18.59 4.64 22.95
N GLU A 152 19.43 4.74 24.00
CA GLU A 152 20.04 6.01 24.40
C GLU A 152 21.03 6.50 23.34
N THR A 153 21.90 5.61 22.86
CA THR A 153 22.85 5.96 21.80
C THR A 153 22.13 6.25 20.48
N ALA A 154 21.06 5.51 20.15
CA ALA A 154 20.24 5.81 18.98
C ALA A 154 19.59 7.20 19.07
N ALA A 155 19.08 7.56 20.25
CA ALA A 155 18.46 8.87 20.49
C ALA A 155 19.46 10.04 20.36
N LYS A 156 20.73 9.84 20.73
CA LYS A 156 21.79 10.84 20.51
C LYS A 156 22.02 11.14 19.03
N MET A 157 21.82 10.16 18.15
CA MET A 157 22.03 10.30 16.71
C MET A 157 20.80 10.83 15.97
N SER A 158 19.61 10.34 16.34
CA SER A 158 18.41 10.52 15.51
C SER A 158 17.15 10.91 16.29
N GLY A 159 17.23 11.04 17.61
CA GLY A 159 16.07 11.30 18.46
C GLY A 159 15.33 10.04 18.89
N ALA A 160 14.10 10.20 19.37
CA ALA A 160 13.25 9.10 19.82
C ALA A 160 12.81 8.18 18.67
N ARG A 161 12.34 6.97 19.01
CA ARG A 161 11.81 5.98 18.05
C ARG A 161 12.84 5.44 17.04
N PHE A 162 14.11 5.44 17.42
CA PHE A 162 15.19 4.72 16.75
C PHE A 162 15.83 3.73 17.71
N ALA A 163 16.41 2.66 17.19
CA ALA A 163 17.10 1.65 17.97
C ALA A 163 18.48 1.38 17.38
N LEU A 164 19.47 1.18 18.24
CA LEU A 164 20.78 0.66 17.87
C LEU A 164 20.89 -0.78 18.36
N LEU A 165 21.12 -1.71 17.43
CA LEU A 165 21.31 -3.13 17.72
C LEU A 165 22.80 -3.46 17.65
N ARG A 166 23.27 -4.33 18.58
CA ARG A 166 24.68 -4.74 18.65
C ARG A 166 24.85 -6.24 18.80
N GLY A 167 26.02 -6.73 18.41
CA GLY A 167 26.48 -8.09 18.67
C GLY A 167 25.51 -9.18 18.20
N PRO A 168 25.22 -10.17 19.06
CA PRO A 168 24.32 -11.29 18.72
C PRO A 168 22.89 -10.86 18.42
N ILE A 169 22.37 -9.78 19.05
CA ILE A 169 21.03 -9.25 18.76
C ILE A 169 20.97 -8.66 17.33
N ALA A 170 21.97 -7.88 16.93
CA ALA A 170 22.06 -7.36 15.56
C ALA A 170 22.18 -8.52 14.54
N ARG A 171 22.92 -9.58 14.89
CA ARG A 171 22.99 -10.78 14.07
C ARG A 171 21.63 -11.47 13.95
N MET A 172 20.88 -11.62 15.06
CA MET A 172 19.54 -12.22 15.04
C MET A 172 18.56 -11.42 14.19
N HIS A 173 18.61 -10.10 14.25
CA HIS A 173 17.80 -9.23 13.38
C HIS A 173 18.08 -9.51 11.90
N ARG A 174 19.36 -9.55 11.52
CA ARG A 174 19.76 -9.91 10.14
C ARG A 174 19.38 -11.35 9.78
N ALA A 175 19.54 -12.30 10.72
CA ALA A 175 19.18 -13.71 10.54
C ALA A 175 17.70 -13.88 10.26
N LEU A 176 16.83 -13.14 10.96
CA LEU A 176 15.38 -13.11 10.72
C LEU A 176 15.07 -12.65 9.30
N ALA A 177 15.63 -11.51 8.86
CA ALA A 177 15.41 -10.99 7.52
C ALA A 177 15.88 -11.98 6.44
N GLN A 178 17.06 -12.54 6.60
CA GLN A 178 17.62 -13.52 5.65
C GLN A 178 16.80 -14.82 5.62
N PHE A 179 16.37 -15.32 6.77
CA PHE A 179 15.49 -16.49 6.87
C PHE A 179 14.17 -16.26 6.12
N MET A 180 13.51 -15.11 6.34
CA MET A 180 12.25 -14.76 5.68
C MET A 180 12.41 -14.69 4.15
N ILE A 181 13.45 -14.00 3.65
CA ILE A 181 13.72 -13.92 2.21
C ILE A 181 13.96 -15.32 1.63
N ASN A 182 14.82 -16.14 2.26
CA ASN A 182 15.11 -17.48 1.78
C ASN A 182 13.87 -18.37 1.76
N LEU A 183 12.97 -18.24 2.76
CA LEU A 183 11.71 -18.98 2.79
C LEU A 183 10.80 -18.58 1.64
N HIS A 184 10.60 -17.28 1.43
CA HIS A 184 9.68 -16.82 0.39
C HIS A 184 10.20 -17.09 -1.02
N THR A 185 11.49 -16.99 -1.25
CA THR A 185 12.10 -17.31 -2.54
C THR A 185 12.20 -18.81 -2.79
N GLY A 186 12.54 -19.60 -1.76
CA GLY A 186 12.78 -21.05 -1.88
C GLY A 186 11.50 -21.89 -1.87
N GLU A 187 10.51 -21.55 -1.02
CA GLU A 187 9.31 -22.37 -0.83
C GLU A 187 8.06 -21.75 -1.46
N HIS A 188 7.93 -20.41 -1.47
CA HIS A 188 6.68 -19.74 -1.86
C HIS A 188 6.71 -19.18 -3.29
N GLY A 189 7.85 -19.33 -4.00
CA GLY A 189 7.99 -18.97 -5.42
C GLY A 189 8.00 -17.46 -5.68
N TYR A 190 8.47 -16.65 -4.72
CA TYR A 190 8.69 -15.22 -4.93
C TYR A 190 10.06 -14.98 -5.58
N GLU A 191 10.14 -13.98 -6.44
CA GLU A 191 11.38 -13.42 -6.96
C GLU A 191 11.87 -12.34 -6.01
N GLU A 192 13.11 -12.45 -5.53
CA GLU A 192 13.74 -11.41 -4.73
C GLU A 192 14.11 -10.22 -5.59
N ALA A 193 13.72 -9.02 -5.14
CA ALA A 193 14.07 -7.77 -5.79
C ALA A 193 14.77 -6.81 -4.83
N TYR A 194 15.87 -6.21 -5.27
CA TYR A 194 16.51 -5.09 -4.60
C TYR A 194 16.08 -3.79 -5.27
N THR A 195 15.34 -2.97 -4.55
CA THR A 195 14.67 -1.79 -5.11
C THR A 195 15.21 -0.48 -4.53
N PRO A 196 15.02 0.66 -5.22
CA PRO A 196 15.29 1.98 -4.65
C PRO A 196 14.48 2.25 -3.39
N TYR A 197 15.13 2.85 -2.38
CA TYR A 197 14.48 3.30 -1.13
C TYR A 197 14.05 4.78 -1.19
N LEU A 198 14.58 5.51 -2.16
CA LEU A 198 14.19 6.87 -2.50
C LEU A 198 13.37 6.84 -3.78
N VAL A 199 12.13 7.31 -3.70
CA VAL A 199 11.19 7.30 -4.82
C VAL A 199 10.63 8.68 -5.10
N GLN A 200 10.14 8.88 -6.31
CA GLN A 200 9.42 10.10 -6.70
C GLN A 200 7.93 9.99 -6.33
N ALA A 201 7.25 11.13 -6.23
CA ALA A 201 5.83 11.21 -5.91
C ALA A 201 4.91 10.28 -6.76
N PRO A 202 5.11 10.11 -8.07
CA PRO A 202 4.28 9.21 -8.88
C PRO A 202 4.24 7.75 -8.37
N ALA A 203 5.35 7.23 -7.82
CA ALA A 203 5.35 5.88 -7.26
C ALA A 203 4.45 5.77 -6.02
N LEU A 204 4.49 6.77 -5.13
CA LEU A 204 3.64 6.86 -3.95
C LEU A 204 2.17 7.14 -4.30
N MET A 205 1.91 7.86 -5.39
CA MET A 205 0.57 8.03 -5.94
C MET A 205 0.00 6.70 -6.44
N GLY A 206 0.83 5.91 -7.12
CA GLY A 206 0.46 4.58 -7.63
C GLY A 206 -0.04 3.64 -6.53
N THR A 207 0.66 3.59 -5.40
CA THR A 207 0.33 2.74 -4.26
C THR A 207 -0.52 3.43 -3.18
N SER A 208 -0.98 4.66 -3.45
CA SER A 208 -2.00 5.39 -2.66
C SER A 208 -1.50 6.00 -1.33
N GLN A 209 -0.20 6.10 -1.10
CA GLN A 209 0.33 6.87 0.03
C GLN A 209 0.13 8.38 -0.20
N LEU A 210 0.28 8.85 -1.44
CA LEU A 210 -0.04 10.21 -1.82
C LEU A 210 -1.42 10.29 -2.53
N PRO A 211 -2.10 11.44 -2.41
CA PRO A 211 -1.74 12.64 -1.65
C PRO A 211 -2.07 12.56 -0.16
N LYS A 212 -2.89 11.61 0.28
CA LYS A 212 -3.60 11.61 1.57
C LYS A 212 -2.67 11.50 2.80
N PHE A 213 -1.58 10.72 2.69
CA PHE A 213 -0.70 10.36 3.82
C PHE A 213 0.68 11.03 3.72
N GLU A 214 0.78 12.20 3.09
CA GLU A 214 2.06 12.91 2.94
C GLU A 214 2.72 13.23 4.30
N GLU A 215 1.93 13.48 5.35
CA GLU A 215 2.42 13.77 6.71
C GLU A 215 3.16 12.59 7.34
N ASP A 216 2.85 11.35 6.91
CA ASP A 216 3.51 10.14 7.40
C ASP A 216 4.81 9.81 6.65
N LEU A 217 5.17 10.60 5.63
CA LEU A 217 6.34 10.36 4.78
C LEU A 217 7.52 11.26 5.16
N PHE A 218 8.73 10.72 5.05
CA PHE A 218 9.96 11.52 5.05
C PHE A 218 10.22 12.04 3.63
N LYS A 219 10.04 13.34 3.45
CA LYS A 219 10.22 14.05 2.19
C LYS A 219 11.60 14.71 2.13
N ILE A 220 12.28 14.59 1.00
CA ILE A 220 13.58 15.19 0.72
C ILE A 220 13.39 16.18 -0.41
N SER A 221 13.36 17.47 -0.07
CA SER A 221 13.28 18.55 -1.07
C SER A 221 14.64 18.79 -1.72
N ARG A 222 14.63 18.99 -3.05
CA ARG A 222 15.82 19.22 -3.86
C ARG A 222 15.65 20.48 -4.69
N ASP A 223 16.65 21.37 -4.62
CA ASP A 223 16.61 22.64 -5.35
C ASP A 223 16.60 22.40 -6.86
N GLY A 224 15.53 22.85 -7.52
CA GLY A 224 15.38 22.77 -8.99
C GLY A 224 15.08 21.39 -9.55
N GLU A 225 14.88 20.39 -8.70
CA GLU A 225 14.51 19.03 -9.10
C GLU A 225 13.24 18.55 -8.38
N ALA A 226 12.64 17.45 -8.86
CA ALA A 226 11.51 16.82 -8.19
C ALA A 226 11.91 16.27 -6.83
N ASP A 227 11.04 16.45 -5.82
CA ASP A 227 11.21 15.91 -4.49
C ASP A 227 11.36 14.37 -4.51
N LEU A 228 12.13 13.83 -3.57
CA LEU A 228 12.19 12.42 -3.29
C LEU A 228 11.57 12.12 -1.92
N TYR A 229 11.16 10.88 -1.74
CA TYR A 229 10.59 10.38 -0.49
C TYR A 229 11.27 9.09 -0.09
N LEU A 230 11.57 8.92 1.19
CA LEU A 230 11.94 7.62 1.72
C LEU A 230 10.70 6.71 1.73
N ILE A 231 10.83 5.47 1.28
CA ILE A 231 9.72 4.53 1.22
C ILE A 231 9.21 4.17 2.62
N PRO A 232 7.88 4.18 2.87
CA PRO A 232 7.30 3.70 4.12
C PRO A 232 7.17 2.17 4.15
N THR A 233 7.34 1.53 3.01
CA THR A 233 7.25 0.08 2.74
C THR A 233 7.83 -0.23 1.36
N ALA A 234 8.43 -1.40 1.18
CA ALA A 234 8.89 -1.85 -0.14
C ALA A 234 7.73 -2.10 -1.12
N GLU A 235 6.47 -2.20 -0.64
CA GLU A 235 5.28 -2.22 -1.50
C GLU A 235 5.33 -1.15 -2.58
N VAL A 236 5.73 0.09 -2.22
CA VAL A 236 5.81 1.21 -3.16
C VAL A 236 6.70 0.87 -4.35
N SER A 237 7.92 0.42 -4.07
CA SER A 237 8.89 0.12 -5.13
C SER A 237 8.53 -1.14 -5.91
N LEU A 238 8.12 -2.21 -5.21
CA LEU A 238 7.79 -3.50 -5.83
C LEU A 238 6.56 -3.42 -6.72
N THR A 239 5.49 -2.76 -6.27
CA THR A 239 4.25 -2.68 -7.04
C THR A 239 4.43 -1.82 -8.29
N ASN A 240 5.27 -0.77 -8.22
CA ASN A 240 5.56 0.08 -9.36
C ASN A 240 6.48 -0.55 -10.43
N ILE A 241 7.03 -1.75 -10.23
CA ILE A 241 7.76 -2.49 -11.28
C ILE A 241 6.87 -2.69 -12.52
N VAL A 242 5.56 -2.84 -12.34
CA VAL A 242 4.60 -3.03 -13.43
C VAL A 242 3.84 -1.76 -13.82
N ALA A 243 4.25 -0.58 -13.32
CA ALA A 243 3.59 0.69 -13.64
C ALA A 243 3.71 1.03 -15.13
N GLY A 244 2.57 1.35 -15.77
CA GLY A 244 2.49 1.68 -17.21
C GLY A 244 2.52 0.48 -18.15
N GLU A 245 2.74 -0.74 -17.63
CA GLU A 245 2.92 -1.94 -18.44
C GLU A 245 1.60 -2.58 -18.88
N ILE A 246 1.66 -3.29 -20.01
CA ILE A 246 0.62 -4.23 -20.46
C ILE A 246 1.26 -5.61 -20.51
N LEU A 247 1.10 -6.36 -19.44
CA LEU A 247 1.70 -7.67 -19.26
C LEU A 247 1.08 -8.72 -20.20
N ASP A 248 1.85 -9.76 -20.57
CA ASP A 248 1.27 -10.99 -21.12
C ASP A 248 0.62 -11.77 -19.96
N ALA A 249 -0.59 -12.29 -20.18
CA ALA A 249 -1.29 -13.11 -19.19
C ALA A 249 -0.45 -14.30 -18.68
N LYS A 250 0.43 -14.84 -19.52
CA LYS A 250 1.34 -15.93 -19.15
C LYS A 250 2.38 -15.56 -18.09
N GLN A 251 2.62 -14.28 -17.86
CA GLN A 251 3.52 -13.79 -16.83
C GLN A 251 2.85 -13.77 -15.44
N LEU A 252 1.51 -13.84 -15.39
CA LEU A 252 0.74 -13.84 -14.15
C LEU A 252 0.59 -15.26 -13.57
N PRO A 253 0.64 -15.42 -12.24
CA PRO A 253 0.90 -14.38 -11.24
C PRO A 253 2.37 -13.98 -11.18
N ILE A 254 2.66 -12.70 -11.01
CA ILE A 254 3.99 -12.20 -10.66
C ILE A 254 4.07 -12.06 -9.14
N LYS A 255 5.14 -12.55 -8.53
CA LYS A 255 5.35 -12.53 -7.08
C LYS A 255 6.73 -11.96 -6.77
N PHE A 256 6.78 -10.80 -6.14
CA PHE A 256 8.02 -10.16 -5.70
C PHE A 256 8.15 -10.15 -4.19
N VAL A 257 9.38 -10.28 -3.69
CA VAL A 257 9.72 -10.09 -2.30
C VAL A 257 10.95 -9.20 -2.15
N ALA A 258 10.94 -8.31 -1.18
CA ALA A 258 12.11 -7.49 -0.84
C ALA A 258 12.28 -7.36 0.67
N HIS A 259 13.52 -7.35 1.13
CA HIS A 259 13.90 -6.86 2.45
C HIS A 259 14.37 -5.42 2.30
N SER A 260 13.79 -4.49 3.03
CA SER A 260 14.19 -3.10 3.01
C SER A 260 14.02 -2.42 4.37
N PRO A 261 14.81 -1.36 4.65
CA PRO A 261 14.42 -0.38 5.63
C PRO A 261 13.14 0.31 5.15
N CYS A 262 12.29 0.68 6.12
CA CYS A 262 11.04 1.41 5.92
C CYS A 262 11.05 2.62 6.84
N PHE A 263 10.49 3.74 6.37
CA PHE A 263 10.56 5.02 7.06
C PHE A 263 9.17 5.62 7.22
N ARG A 264 8.75 5.92 8.47
CA ARG A 264 7.45 6.52 8.78
C ARG A 264 7.61 7.63 9.79
N SER A 265 7.05 8.81 9.52
CA SER A 265 7.10 9.93 10.47
C SER A 265 6.17 9.72 11.68
N GLU A 266 5.23 8.75 11.58
CA GLU A 266 4.31 8.40 12.67
C GLU A 266 3.53 9.63 13.20
N ALA A 267 3.10 10.52 12.32
CA ALA A 267 2.48 11.80 12.65
C ALA A 267 1.23 11.63 13.54
N GLY A 268 0.43 10.59 13.31
CA GLY A 268 -0.79 10.30 14.08
C GLY A 268 -0.57 9.50 15.38
N ALA A 269 0.68 9.10 15.71
CA ALA A 269 0.96 8.15 16.80
C ALA A 269 1.54 8.79 18.07
N SER A 270 1.24 10.07 18.34
CA SER A 270 1.75 10.77 19.51
C SER A 270 1.36 10.04 20.81
N GLY A 271 2.37 9.74 21.65
CA GLY A 271 2.17 9.11 22.96
C GLY A 271 1.93 7.60 22.97
N ARG A 272 1.78 6.92 21.80
CA ARG A 272 1.59 5.47 21.73
C ARG A 272 2.91 4.73 21.49
N ASP A 273 3.12 3.60 22.19
CA ASP A 273 4.29 2.70 22.04
C ASP A 273 5.63 3.47 21.96
N THR A 274 5.87 4.40 22.90
CA THR A 274 7.05 5.28 22.90
C THR A 274 8.31 4.58 23.39
N ARG A 275 8.21 3.40 24.02
CA ARG A 275 9.33 2.62 24.53
C ARG A 275 9.53 1.34 23.68
N GLY A 276 10.78 1.00 23.41
CA GLY A 276 11.17 -0.21 22.69
C GLY A 276 11.02 -0.14 21.18
N MET A 277 10.85 -1.31 20.53
CA MET A 277 10.90 -1.48 19.09
C MET A 277 9.53 -1.68 18.41
N ILE A 278 8.42 -1.50 19.14
CA ILE A 278 7.09 -1.78 18.57
C ILE A 278 6.72 -0.73 17.50
N ARG A 279 7.11 0.54 17.74
CA ARG A 279 6.81 1.66 16.82
C ARG A 279 8.04 2.53 16.64
N GLN A 280 8.57 2.54 15.41
CA GLN A 280 9.82 3.18 15.07
C GLN A 280 9.68 4.04 13.81
N HIS A 281 10.48 5.12 13.70
CA HIS A 281 10.61 5.93 12.48
C HIS A 281 11.36 5.20 11.37
N GLN A 282 12.26 4.29 11.75
CA GLN A 282 13.00 3.42 10.84
C GLN A 282 12.91 1.98 11.34
N PHE A 283 12.48 1.06 10.50
CA PHE A 283 12.41 -0.38 10.80
C PHE A 283 12.61 -1.20 9.53
N ASP A 284 12.99 -2.44 9.68
CA ASP A 284 13.17 -3.36 8.58
C ASP A 284 11.93 -4.23 8.38
N LYS A 285 11.57 -4.47 7.12
CA LYS A 285 10.46 -5.30 6.72
C LYS A 285 10.82 -6.16 5.52
N VAL A 286 10.40 -7.41 5.55
CA VAL A 286 10.31 -8.24 4.36
C VAL A 286 8.91 -8.04 3.80
N GLU A 287 8.80 -7.56 2.58
CA GLU A 287 7.53 -7.26 1.93
C GLU A 287 7.30 -8.18 0.74
N MET A 288 6.11 -8.75 0.67
CA MET A 288 5.62 -9.57 -0.43
C MET A 288 4.62 -8.78 -1.26
N VAL A 289 4.75 -8.81 -2.57
CA VAL A 289 3.79 -8.22 -3.52
C VAL A 289 3.41 -9.26 -4.55
N GLN A 290 2.13 -9.33 -4.88
CA GLN A 290 1.62 -10.14 -5.98
C GLN A 290 0.86 -9.28 -6.98
N VAL A 291 1.06 -9.56 -8.27
CA VAL A 291 0.29 -9.00 -9.38
C VAL A 291 -0.40 -10.18 -10.05
N VAL A 292 -1.73 -10.14 -10.08
CA VAL A 292 -2.54 -11.30 -10.48
C VAL A 292 -3.68 -10.90 -11.41
N GLU A 293 -4.28 -11.91 -12.06
CA GLU A 293 -5.54 -11.73 -12.75
C GLU A 293 -6.67 -11.45 -11.75
N PRO A 294 -7.67 -10.62 -12.11
CA PRO A 294 -8.79 -10.29 -11.23
C PRO A 294 -9.52 -11.50 -10.64
N SER A 295 -9.71 -12.54 -11.44
CA SER A 295 -10.44 -13.77 -11.08
C SER A 295 -9.77 -14.57 -9.96
N THR A 296 -8.45 -14.46 -9.78
CA THR A 296 -7.66 -15.24 -8.81
C THR A 296 -7.28 -14.46 -7.56
N SER A 297 -7.62 -13.16 -7.49
CA SER A 297 -7.06 -12.25 -6.46
C SER A 297 -7.51 -12.59 -5.02
N MET A 298 -8.70 -13.14 -4.83
CA MET A 298 -9.16 -13.56 -3.49
C MET A 298 -8.44 -14.82 -3.00
N GLU A 299 -8.18 -15.78 -3.88
CA GLU A 299 -7.39 -16.97 -3.59
C GLU A 299 -5.92 -16.59 -3.33
N ALA A 300 -5.39 -15.64 -4.10
CA ALA A 300 -4.05 -15.10 -3.92
C ALA A 300 -3.87 -14.43 -2.55
N LEU A 301 -4.91 -13.77 -2.00
CA LEU A 301 -4.88 -13.21 -0.64
C LEU A 301 -4.73 -14.30 0.41
N GLU A 302 -5.48 -15.40 0.31
CA GLU A 302 -5.36 -16.53 1.24
C GLU A 302 -3.94 -17.14 1.18
N GLY A 303 -3.39 -17.33 -0.04
CA GLY A 303 -2.03 -17.84 -0.22
C GLY A 303 -0.96 -16.90 0.33
N LEU A 304 -1.09 -15.59 0.11
CA LEU A 304 -0.18 -14.58 0.63
C LEU A 304 -0.20 -14.53 2.16
N THR A 305 -1.39 -14.64 2.75
CA THR A 305 -1.56 -14.71 4.21
C THR A 305 -0.92 -15.97 4.77
N ALA A 306 -1.15 -17.13 4.14
CA ALA A 306 -0.53 -18.40 4.53
C ALA A 306 1.01 -18.36 4.47
N ASN A 307 1.58 -17.64 3.49
CA ASN A 307 3.03 -17.46 3.39
C ASN A 307 3.59 -16.67 4.59
N ALA A 308 2.88 -15.64 5.06
CA ALA A 308 3.25 -14.90 6.26
C ALA A 308 3.09 -15.75 7.53
N GLU A 309 2.00 -16.53 7.66
CA GLU A 309 1.78 -17.47 8.75
C GLU A 309 2.90 -18.51 8.85
N ARG A 310 3.39 -19.00 7.72
CA ARG A 310 4.46 -20.00 7.66
C ARG A 310 5.74 -19.53 8.36
N VAL A 311 6.09 -18.25 8.27
CA VAL A 311 7.23 -17.68 9.00
C VAL A 311 7.05 -17.84 10.51
N LEU A 312 5.87 -17.49 11.05
CA LEU A 312 5.56 -17.59 12.47
C LEU A 312 5.54 -19.05 12.95
N GLN A 313 4.99 -19.95 12.14
CA GLN A 313 4.96 -21.39 12.43
C GLN A 313 6.37 -21.97 12.54
N LEU A 314 7.27 -21.63 11.61
CA LEU A 314 8.66 -22.11 11.64
C LEU A 314 9.46 -21.50 12.79
N LEU A 315 9.10 -20.29 13.21
CA LEU A 315 9.64 -19.66 14.43
C LEU A 315 8.96 -20.14 15.72
N GLU A 316 7.97 -21.03 15.62
CA GLU A 316 7.20 -21.55 16.76
C GLU A 316 6.60 -20.44 17.65
N LEU A 317 6.18 -19.32 17.03
CA LEU A 317 5.57 -18.18 17.71
C LEU A 317 4.04 -18.28 17.63
N PRO A 318 3.33 -18.27 18.77
CA PRO A 318 1.87 -18.25 18.77
C PRO A 318 1.33 -16.98 18.12
N TYR A 319 0.32 -17.12 17.27
CA TYR A 319 -0.30 -16.01 16.55
C TYR A 319 -1.80 -16.22 16.35
N ARG A 320 -2.49 -15.16 15.98
CA ARG A 320 -3.86 -15.19 15.47
C ARG A 320 -3.96 -14.39 14.16
N VAL A 321 -4.97 -14.70 13.36
CA VAL A 321 -5.31 -14.00 12.13
C VAL A 321 -6.66 -13.33 12.28
N LEU A 322 -6.72 -12.02 12.01
CA LEU A 322 -7.92 -11.22 12.07
C LEU A 322 -8.34 -10.81 10.65
N ALA A 323 -9.62 -10.96 10.32
CA ALA A 323 -10.20 -10.24 9.20
C ALA A 323 -10.53 -8.82 9.67
N LEU A 324 -9.92 -7.83 9.06
CA LEU A 324 -10.20 -6.44 9.41
C LEU A 324 -11.60 -6.03 8.98
N CYS A 325 -12.27 -5.26 9.82
CA CYS A 325 -13.58 -4.69 9.52
C CYS A 325 -13.47 -3.47 8.60
N THR A 326 -14.60 -3.01 8.11
CA THR A 326 -14.68 -1.90 7.16
C THR A 326 -14.05 -0.60 7.65
N GLY A 327 -14.11 -0.30 8.96
CA GLY A 327 -13.55 0.92 9.55
C GLY A 327 -12.05 0.86 9.81
N ASP A 328 -11.45 -0.36 9.89
CA ASP A 328 -10.04 -0.54 10.21
C ASP A 328 -9.15 -0.88 9.00
N MET A 329 -9.76 -1.18 7.85
CA MET A 329 -9.04 -1.52 6.62
C MET A 329 -8.21 -0.36 6.07
N GLY A 330 -7.03 -0.69 5.52
CA GLY A 330 -6.20 0.24 4.76
C GLY A 330 -6.93 0.91 3.58
N PHE A 331 -6.52 2.13 3.24
CA PHE A 331 -7.18 2.99 2.24
C PHE A 331 -7.41 2.33 0.88
N SER A 332 -6.43 1.59 0.37
CA SER A 332 -6.46 0.95 -0.95
C SER A 332 -7.07 -0.46 -0.95
N ALA A 333 -7.29 -1.06 0.23
CA ALA A 333 -7.69 -2.45 0.33
C ALA A 333 -9.18 -2.69 0.05
N VAL A 334 -9.49 -3.80 -0.61
CA VAL A 334 -10.85 -4.38 -0.69
C VAL A 334 -11.08 -5.40 0.42
N LYS A 335 -10.00 -6.04 0.92
CA LYS A 335 -10.01 -6.97 2.04
C LYS A 335 -8.61 -7.08 2.62
N THR A 336 -8.51 -7.17 3.95
CA THR A 336 -7.25 -7.29 4.68
C THR A 336 -7.34 -8.36 5.76
N TYR A 337 -6.27 -9.14 5.90
CA TYR A 337 -6.01 -9.99 7.05
C TYR A 337 -4.79 -9.45 7.79
N ASP A 338 -4.92 -9.26 9.11
CA ASP A 338 -3.80 -8.99 9.98
C ASP A 338 -3.38 -10.23 10.75
N LEU A 339 -2.07 -10.46 10.81
CA LEU A 339 -1.47 -11.45 11.70
C LEU A 339 -0.98 -10.73 12.93
N GLU A 340 -1.36 -11.26 14.10
CA GLU A 340 -0.89 -10.74 15.37
C GLU A 340 -0.14 -11.84 16.14
N VAL A 341 1.09 -11.55 16.55
CA VAL A 341 1.96 -12.44 17.31
C VAL A 341 1.82 -12.20 18.82
N TRP A 342 1.91 -13.27 19.62
CA TRP A 342 1.90 -13.16 21.07
C TRP A 342 3.15 -12.48 21.61
N VAL A 343 2.96 -11.46 22.45
CA VAL A 343 4.02 -10.73 23.16
C VAL A 343 3.84 -10.94 24.65
N PRO A 344 4.64 -11.81 25.30
CA PRO A 344 4.45 -12.22 26.69
C PRO A 344 4.40 -11.07 27.70
N SER A 345 5.33 -10.12 27.60
CA SER A 345 5.40 -8.99 28.56
C SER A 345 4.18 -8.08 28.54
N GLN A 346 3.41 -8.11 27.45
CA GLN A 346 2.21 -7.29 27.27
C GLN A 346 0.92 -8.10 27.50
N ASP A 347 1.04 -9.42 27.68
CA ASP A 347 -0.08 -10.36 27.80
C ASP A 347 -1.13 -10.18 26.69
N LYS A 348 -0.66 -9.96 25.45
CA LYS A 348 -1.52 -9.75 24.28
C LYS A 348 -0.86 -10.06 22.95
N TYR A 349 -1.71 -10.21 21.94
CA TYR A 349 -1.29 -10.29 20.56
C TYR A 349 -1.00 -8.89 19.99
N ARG A 350 0.03 -8.78 19.16
CA ARG A 350 0.46 -7.54 18.49
C ARG A 350 0.59 -7.77 17.00
N GLU A 351 0.05 -6.86 16.21
CA GLU A 351 0.17 -6.89 14.73
C GLU A 351 1.63 -7.05 14.30
N ILE A 352 1.90 -7.99 13.41
CA ILE A 352 3.23 -8.28 12.86
C ILE A 352 3.23 -8.31 11.32
N SER A 353 2.06 -8.54 10.73
CA SER A 353 1.85 -8.49 9.29
C SER A 353 0.45 -8.03 8.98
N SER A 354 0.29 -7.29 7.90
CA SER A 354 -0.99 -6.94 7.31
C SER A 354 -0.97 -7.37 5.84
N CYS A 355 -1.89 -8.25 5.45
CA CYS A 355 -2.00 -8.84 4.12
C CYS A 355 -3.25 -8.31 3.42
N SER A 356 -3.07 -7.52 2.36
CA SER A 356 -4.16 -6.80 1.70
C SER A 356 -4.31 -7.17 0.23
N ASN A 357 -5.54 -7.35 -0.20
CA ASN A 357 -5.94 -7.32 -1.62
C ASN A 357 -6.43 -5.91 -1.94
N CYS A 358 -5.80 -5.25 -2.91
CA CYS A 358 -6.16 -3.90 -3.34
C CYS A 358 -7.09 -3.90 -4.57
N GLY A 359 -7.42 -5.06 -5.12
CA GLY A 359 -8.16 -5.15 -6.37
C GLY A 359 -7.46 -4.39 -7.50
N ASP A 360 -8.21 -3.70 -8.31
CA ASP A 360 -7.70 -2.88 -9.41
C ASP A 360 -7.33 -1.43 -9.01
N PHE A 361 -7.47 -1.09 -7.73
CA PHE A 361 -7.37 0.28 -7.22
C PHE A 361 -6.00 0.93 -7.47
N GLN A 362 -4.92 0.22 -7.14
CA GLN A 362 -3.55 0.66 -7.39
C GLN A 362 -3.21 0.54 -8.89
N ALA A 363 -3.60 -0.56 -9.52
CA ALA A 363 -3.39 -0.79 -10.94
C ALA A 363 -4.01 0.33 -11.80
N ARG A 364 -5.18 0.84 -11.42
CA ARG A 364 -5.82 2.00 -12.09
C ARG A 364 -5.01 3.28 -11.94
N ARG A 365 -4.41 3.55 -10.78
CA ARG A 365 -3.55 4.71 -10.55
C ARG A 365 -2.27 4.67 -11.38
N MET A 366 -1.62 3.52 -11.45
CA MET A 366 -0.35 3.33 -12.15
C MET A 366 -0.47 2.76 -13.56
N GLN A 367 -1.72 2.55 -14.06
CA GLN A 367 -1.99 2.02 -15.40
C GLN A 367 -1.36 0.64 -15.67
N ALA A 368 -1.31 -0.22 -14.64
CA ALA A 368 -0.83 -1.60 -14.76
C ALA A 368 -1.94 -2.50 -15.32
N ARG A 369 -1.71 -3.14 -16.44
CA ARG A 369 -2.70 -3.91 -17.19
C ARG A 369 -2.11 -5.24 -17.66
N PHE A 370 -2.96 -6.16 -18.02
CA PHE A 370 -2.57 -7.37 -18.73
C PHE A 370 -3.44 -7.53 -19.98
N ARG A 371 -2.95 -8.25 -20.97
CA ARG A 371 -3.74 -8.59 -22.16
C ARG A 371 -4.56 -9.83 -21.87
N ASN A 372 -5.87 -9.62 -21.67
CA ASN A 372 -6.79 -10.72 -21.44
C ASN A 372 -6.82 -11.66 -22.67
N PRO A 373 -6.50 -12.96 -22.53
CA PRO A 373 -6.41 -13.89 -23.64
C PRO A 373 -7.78 -14.19 -24.29
N GLU A 374 -8.88 -14.05 -23.55
CA GLU A 374 -10.23 -14.32 -24.06
C GLU A 374 -10.76 -13.15 -24.90
N THR A 375 -10.53 -11.91 -24.44
CA THR A 375 -11.06 -10.69 -25.07
C THR A 375 -10.07 -10.04 -26.03
N GLY A 376 -8.77 -10.36 -25.92
CA GLY A 376 -7.67 -9.71 -26.61
C GLY A 376 -7.41 -8.25 -26.17
N LYS A 377 -8.16 -7.74 -25.20
CA LYS A 377 -8.09 -6.35 -24.74
C LYS A 377 -7.22 -6.20 -23.49
N PRO A 378 -6.59 -5.03 -23.30
CA PRO A 378 -5.95 -4.71 -22.02
C PRO A 378 -6.98 -4.52 -20.92
N GLU A 379 -6.78 -5.21 -19.80
CA GLU A 379 -7.58 -5.12 -18.57
C GLU A 379 -6.65 -4.82 -17.39
N LEU A 380 -7.16 -4.19 -16.33
CA LEU A 380 -6.37 -3.91 -15.14
C LEU A 380 -6.04 -5.20 -14.40
N VAL A 381 -4.81 -5.31 -13.92
CA VAL A 381 -4.42 -6.36 -12.96
C VAL A 381 -4.96 -6.05 -11.57
N HIS A 382 -4.99 -7.06 -10.70
CA HIS A 382 -5.15 -6.86 -9.27
C HIS A 382 -3.78 -6.93 -8.58
N THR A 383 -3.61 -6.11 -7.53
CA THR A 383 -2.40 -6.07 -6.72
C THR A 383 -2.68 -6.49 -5.30
N LEU A 384 -1.75 -7.22 -4.71
CA LEU A 384 -1.77 -7.64 -3.32
C LEU A 384 -0.42 -7.34 -2.68
N ASN A 385 -0.44 -7.02 -1.40
CA ASN A 385 0.77 -6.84 -0.61
C ASN A 385 0.61 -7.45 0.78
N GLY A 386 1.72 -7.78 1.41
CA GLY A 386 1.72 -8.24 2.79
C GLY A 386 3.13 -8.36 3.34
N SER A 387 3.27 -8.11 4.64
CA SER A 387 4.57 -8.28 5.28
C SER A 387 4.87 -9.76 5.51
N GLY A 388 6.06 -10.16 5.16
CA GLY A 388 6.52 -11.52 5.35
C GLY A 388 7.80 -11.67 6.19
N LEU A 389 8.05 -10.95 7.31
CA LEU A 389 7.25 -10.10 8.21
C LEU A 389 7.94 -8.74 8.50
N ALA A 390 7.41 -7.99 9.49
CA ALA A 390 8.12 -6.87 10.13
C ALA A 390 9.27 -7.41 10.99
N VAL A 391 10.52 -7.22 10.56
CA VAL A 391 11.71 -7.87 11.16
C VAL A 391 11.91 -7.45 12.62
N GLY A 392 11.76 -6.16 12.93
CA GLY A 392 11.92 -5.65 14.29
C GLY A 392 10.87 -6.20 15.26
N ARG A 393 9.58 -6.27 14.87
CA ARG A 393 8.53 -6.87 15.70
C ARG A 393 8.72 -8.39 15.85
N THR A 394 9.20 -9.06 14.82
CA THR A 394 9.57 -10.49 14.91
C THR A 394 10.71 -10.69 15.88
N LEU A 395 11.71 -9.82 15.88
CA LEU A 395 12.79 -9.85 16.87
C LEU A 395 12.23 -9.69 18.29
N VAL A 396 11.35 -8.70 18.53
CA VAL A 396 10.69 -8.53 19.83
C VAL A 396 9.99 -9.81 20.28
N ALA A 397 9.19 -10.41 19.40
CA ALA A 397 8.48 -11.65 19.71
C ALA A 397 9.44 -12.81 20.01
N VAL A 398 10.54 -12.96 19.28
CA VAL A 398 11.57 -13.98 19.54
C VAL A 398 12.24 -13.72 20.88
N LEU A 399 12.70 -12.52 21.17
CA LEU A 399 13.36 -12.19 22.43
C LEU A 399 12.48 -12.57 23.61
N GLU A 400 11.22 -12.18 23.58
CA GLU A 400 10.30 -12.38 24.72
C GLU A 400 9.77 -13.82 24.85
N ASN A 401 9.51 -14.54 23.74
CA ASN A 401 9.05 -15.93 23.78
C ASN A 401 10.17 -16.95 24.05
N TYR A 402 11.42 -16.62 23.73
CA TYR A 402 12.57 -17.52 23.85
C TYR A 402 13.49 -17.19 25.05
N GLN A 403 13.08 -16.21 25.89
CA GLN A 403 13.82 -15.88 27.11
C GLN A 403 13.84 -17.03 28.11
N GLN A 404 14.90 -17.10 28.89
CA GLN A 404 15.12 -18.08 29.96
C GLN A 404 15.16 -17.37 31.32
N ALA A 405 15.10 -18.15 32.42
CA ALA A 405 15.03 -17.60 33.77
C ALA A 405 16.24 -16.72 34.13
N ASP A 406 17.41 -16.99 33.57
CA ASP A 406 18.64 -16.21 33.79
C ASP A 406 18.70 -14.93 32.89
N GLY A 407 17.70 -14.72 32.04
CA GLY A 407 17.65 -13.58 31.10
C GLY A 407 18.37 -13.83 29.79
N SER A 408 18.96 -15.00 29.59
CA SER A 408 19.47 -15.41 28.29
C SER A 408 18.33 -15.73 27.31
N ILE A 409 18.63 -15.74 26.01
CA ILE A 409 17.64 -15.96 24.96
C ILE A 409 18.11 -17.14 24.11
N ARG A 410 17.33 -18.20 24.06
CA ARG A 410 17.57 -19.34 23.17
C ARG A 410 17.28 -18.94 21.72
N VAL A 411 18.19 -19.29 20.81
CA VAL A 411 17.98 -19.06 19.38
C VAL A 411 16.97 -20.09 18.85
N PRO A 412 15.90 -19.63 18.13
CA PRO A 412 14.99 -20.53 17.44
C PRO A 412 15.74 -21.49 16.50
N GLU A 413 15.30 -22.75 16.43
CA GLU A 413 15.99 -23.80 15.68
C GLU A 413 16.23 -23.40 14.20
N VAL A 414 15.21 -22.83 13.57
CA VAL A 414 15.26 -22.42 12.17
C VAL A 414 16.26 -21.28 11.92
N LEU A 415 16.66 -20.51 12.94
CA LEU A 415 17.62 -19.42 12.82
C LEU A 415 19.08 -19.85 13.08
N LYS A 416 19.33 -21.01 13.67
CA LYS A 416 20.70 -21.46 13.99
C LYS A 416 21.66 -21.44 12.80
N PRO A 417 21.26 -21.84 11.57
CA PRO A 417 22.14 -21.78 10.41
C PRO A 417 22.62 -20.35 10.08
N TYR A 418 21.83 -19.33 10.44
CA TYR A 418 22.13 -17.93 10.18
C TYR A 418 22.91 -17.25 11.33
N MET A 419 22.99 -17.92 12.50
CA MET A 419 23.60 -17.38 13.71
C MET A 419 25.07 -17.74 13.91
N ALA A 420 25.71 -18.41 12.92
CA ALA A 420 27.12 -18.83 12.98
C ALA A 420 27.51 -19.60 14.26
N GLY A 421 26.67 -20.55 14.65
CA GLY A 421 26.91 -21.42 15.81
C GLY A 421 26.47 -20.83 17.17
N VAL A 422 25.92 -19.61 17.20
CA VAL A 422 25.34 -19.07 18.42
C VAL A 422 23.97 -19.72 18.65
N GLU A 423 23.82 -20.42 19.78
CA GLU A 423 22.59 -21.10 20.17
C GLU A 423 21.87 -20.38 21.30
N VAL A 424 22.57 -19.59 22.09
CA VAL A 424 22.06 -18.82 23.23
C VAL A 424 22.70 -17.42 23.21
N ILE A 425 21.93 -16.40 23.46
CA ILE A 425 22.36 -15.00 23.61
C ILE A 425 22.17 -14.63 25.09
N GLY A 426 23.23 -14.17 25.73
CA GLY A 426 23.21 -13.76 27.13
C GLY A 426 24.59 -13.69 27.69
#